data_468f0f2ab3c01329a417d24e8e4f94dc
#
_entry.id   468f0f2ab3c01329a417d24e8e4f94dc
#
_cell.length_a   1.000
_cell.length_b   1.000
_cell.length_c   1.000
_cell.angle_alpha   90.00
_cell.angle_beta   90.00
_cell.angle_gamma   90.00
#
_symmetry.space_group_name_H-M   'P 1'
#
loop_
_entity.id
_entity.type
_entity.pdbx_description
1 polymer ?
#
loop_
_entity_poly.entity_id
_entity_poly.type
_entity_poly.pdbx_seq_one_letter_code
_entity_poly.pdbx_strand_id
1 'polypeptide(L)'
;IKSLLVEKELTATGTTLNGFTRYRLPYVSTEEYFLYVHSFSKVKGTYKQYKDFVRVDNQLVKYRDLGKFIKTAYNTPIIRQPAVALVSDPTTKYNYIEVAVDAYTTLGNVTLTYYRKPLRFNTTDGASKCELPESIHSEIVDLAVNMFITEGKYRLQVKQPNDQQ
;
A
#
# COMPACT_ATOMS: atom_id res chain seq x y z
N ILE A 1 -10.01 17.92 10.23
CA ILE A 1 -9.64 16.47 10.12
C ILE A 1 -8.72 16.38 8.91
N LYS A 2 -7.46 15.99 9.11
CA LYS A 2 -6.58 15.68 7.97
C LYS A 2 -7.11 14.43 7.29
N SER A 3 -7.32 14.50 5.96
CA SER A 3 -7.74 13.33 5.19
C SER A 3 -6.68 12.22 5.31
N LEU A 4 -7.11 11.00 5.58
CA LEU A 4 -6.24 9.81 5.51
C LEU A 4 -6.00 9.37 4.06
N LEU A 5 -6.83 9.85 3.12
CA LEU A 5 -6.66 9.60 1.70
C LEU A 5 -5.59 10.54 1.15
N VAL A 6 -4.55 9.97 0.54
CA VAL A 6 -3.39 10.67 0.00
C VAL A 6 -3.18 10.26 -1.45
N GLU A 7 -2.85 11.23 -2.29
CA GLU A 7 -2.38 11.00 -3.66
C GLU A 7 -0.90 11.38 -3.73
N LYS A 8 -0.06 10.47 -4.23
CA LYS A 8 1.39 10.67 -4.31
C LYS A 8 1.97 10.14 -5.60
N GLU A 9 2.79 10.94 -6.25
CA GLU A 9 3.60 10.50 -7.38
C GLU A 9 4.80 9.71 -6.87
N LEU A 10 4.99 8.51 -7.43
CA LEU A 10 6.07 7.60 -7.07
C LEU A 10 7.17 7.64 -8.13
N THR A 11 8.41 7.59 -7.67
CA THR A 11 9.58 7.48 -8.56
C THR A 11 10.03 6.03 -8.67
N ALA A 12 10.36 5.59 -9.87
CA ALA A 12 10.88 4.25 -10.12
C ALA A 12 12.16 4.01 -9.32
N THR A 13 12.27 2.87 -8.66
CA THR A 13 13.44 2.44 -7.88
C THR A 13 14.29 1.42 -8.62
N GLY A 14 13.81 0.88 -9.73
CA GLY A 14 14.53 -0.10 -10.54
C GLY A 14 13.60 -0.97 -11.37
N THR A 15 14.19 -1.91 -12.08
CA THR A 15 13.49 -2.92 -12.86
C THR A 15 13.74 -4.28 -12.24
N THR A 16 12.72 -5.13 -12.13
CA THR A 16 12.85 -6.49 -11.62
C THR A 16 13.49 -7.40 -12.67
N LEU A 17 13.94 -8.58 -12.23
CA LEU A 17 14.46 -9.63 -13.13
C LEU A 17 13.43 -10.06 -14.20
N ASN A 18 12.15 -9.87 -13.93
CA ASN A 18 11.06 -10.17 -14.87
C ASN A 18 10.72 -9.00 -15.80
N GLY A 19 11.46 -7.89 -15.76
CA GLY A 19 11.25 -6.72 -16.61
C GLY A 19 10.16 -5.76 -16.11
N PHE A 20 9.63 -5.96 -14.88
CA PHE A 20 8.65 -5.03 -14.29
C PHE A 20 9.35 -3.81 -13.70
N THR A 21 8.76 -2.65 -13.86
CA THR A 21 9.24 -1.44 -13.20
C THR A 21 8.70 -1.40 -11.76
N ARG A 22 9.60 -1.21 -10.81
CA ARG A 22 9.31 -1.22 -9.39
C ARG A 22 9.30 0.19 -8.82
N TYR A 23 8.27 0.51 -8.06
CA TYR A 23 8.10 1.77 -7.35
C TYR A 23 7.91 1.48 -5.86
N ARG A 24 8.66 2.19 -5.01
CA ARG A 24 8.56 2.02 -3.57
C ARG A 24 7.32 2.72 -3.05
N LEU A 25 6.55 2.02 -2.21
CA LEU A 25 5.42 2.62 -1.52
C LEU A 25 5.89 3.56 -0.40
N PRO A 26 5.13 4.60 -0.07
CA PRO A 26 5.46 5.52 1.01
C PRO A 26 5.64 4.78 2.34
N TYR A 27 6.73 5.07 3.06
CA TYR A 27 7.11 4.41 4.32
C TYR A 27 7.45 5.39 5.44
N VAL A 28 7.44 6.69 5.14
CA VAL A 28 7.66 7.74 6.15
C VAL A 28 6.44 7.80 7.06
N SER A 29 6.65 7.90 8.37
CA SER A 29 5.61 7.81 9.40
C SER A 29 4.40 8.72 9.19
N THR A 30 4.60 9.89 8.57
CA THR A 30 3.53 10.86 8.28
C THR A 30 2.69 10.52 7.06
N GLU A 31 3.20 9.66 6.17
CA GLU A 31 2.57 9.29 4.89
C GLU A 31 2.65 7.78 4.62
N GLU A 32 2.89 6.99 5.68
CA GLU A 32 3.07 5.55 5.54
C GLU A 32 1.87 4.89 4.86
N TYR A 33 2.13 4.16 3.78
CA TYR A 33 1.12 3.39 3.06
C TYR A 33 0.44 2.37 3.97
N PHE A 34 -0.89 2.33 3.90
CA PHE A 34 -1.72 1.35 4.60
C PHE A 34 -2.56 0.53 3.64
N LEU A 35 -3.40 1.19 2.82
CA LEU A 35 -4.34 0.51 1.94
C LEU A 35 -4.36 1.16 0.56
N TYR A 36 -4.23 0.33 -0.48
CA TYR A 36 -4.36 0.73 -1.87
C TYR A 36 -5.82 1.10 -2.21
N VAL A 37 -5.99 2.21 -2.89
CA VAL A 37 -7.29 2.63 -3.43
C VAL A 37 -7.26 2.55 -4.94
N HIS A 38 -6.33 3.27 -5.56
CA HIS A 38 -6.23 3.40 -7.01
C HIS A 38 -4.82 3.79 -7.41
N SER A 39 -4.45 3.53 -8.66
CA SER A 39 -3.25 4.12 -9.24
C SER A 39 -3.41 4.36 -10.72
N PHE A 40 -2.66 5.32 -11.24
CA PHE A 40 -2.53 5.54 -12.66
C PHE A 40 -1.06 5.76 -13.04
N SER A 41 -0.74 5.45 -14.27
CA SER A 41 0.60 5.61 -14.84
C SER A 41 0.61 6.64 -15.93
N LYS A 42 1.71 7.37 -16.06
CA LYS A 42 2.02 8.12 -17.27
C LYS A 42 2.70 7.17 -18.23
N VAL A 43 2.12 6.94 -19.39
CA VAL A 43 2.67 6.02 -20.39
C VAL A 43 2.82 6.72 -21.74
N LYS A 44 3.83 6.28 -22.50
CA LYS A 44 4.12 6.77 -23.85
C LYS A 44 4.34 5.55 -24.73
N GLY A 45 3.68 5.54 -25.88
CA GLY A 45 3.84 4.47 -26.86
C GLY A 45 4.88 4.80 -27.94
N THR A 46 5.40 3.76 -28.56
CA THR A 46 6.31 3.88 -29.71
C THR A 46 5.56 4.29 -30.98
N TYR A 47 4.25 4.09 -31.01
CA TYR A 47 3.42 4.44 -32.18
C TYR A 47 3.17 5.95 -32.27
N LYS A 48 3.11 6.48 -33.51
CA LYS A 48 2.97 7.93 -33.80
C LYS A 48 1.83 8.62 -33.05
N GLN A 49 0.74 7.91 -32.78
CA GLN A 49 -0.45 8.46 -32.10
C GLN A 49 -0.27 8.64 -30.56
N TYR A 50 0.81 8.11 -29.98
CA TYR A 50 1.07 8.17 -28.52
C TYR A 50 2.48 8.71 -28.24
N LYS A 51 2.90 9.74 -28.96
CA LYS A 51 4.23 10.34 -28.80
C LYS A 51 4.42 11.03 -27.45
N ASP A 52 3.34 11.54 -26.85
CA ASP A 52 3.36 12.21 -25.57
C ASP A 52 2.92 11.27 -24.45
N PHE A 53 3.36 11.56 -23.23
CA PHE A 53 2.88 10.83 -22.07
C PHE A 53 1.39 11.09 -21.83
N VAL A 54 0.61 10.03 -21.77
CA VAL A 54 -0.80 10.07 -21.40
C VAL A 54 -1.01 9.39 -20.05
N ARG A 55 -1.95 9.89 -19.27
CA ARG A 55 -2.38 9.30 -18.01
C ARG A 55 -3.35 8.15 -18.30
N VAL A 56 -3.07 6.98 -17.76
CA VAL A 56 -3.91 5.80 -17.89
C VAL A 56 -4.09 5.10 -16.55
N ASP A 57 -5.27 4.57 -16.35
CA ASP A 57 -5.57 3.82 -15.13
C ASP A 57 -4.88 2.47 -15.13
N ASN A 58 -4.36 2.07 -13.98
CA ASN A 58 -3.71 0.78 -13.81
C ASN A 58 -4.72 -0.28 -13.37
N GLN A 59 -4.56 -1.49 -13.88
CA GLN A 59 -5.32 -2.64 -13.44
C GLN A 59 -4.58 -3.37 -12.32
N LEU A 60 -5.16 -3.39 -11.11
CA LEU A 60 -4.61 -4.17 -10.00
C LEU A 60 -4.86 -5.65 -10.23
N VAL A 61 -3.77 -6.44 -10.21
CA VAL A 61 -3.81 -7.90 -10.39
C VAL A 61 -3.07 -8.60 -9.25
N LYS A 62 -3.33 -9.89 -9.06
CA LYS A 62 -2.54 -10.69 -8.13
C LYS A 62 -1.11 -10.84 -8.67
N TYR A 63 -0.11 -10.79 -7.80
CA TYR A 63 1.30 -10.89 -8.18
C TYR A 63 1.61 -12.11 -9.06
N ARG A 64 1.06 -13.28 -8.71
CA ARG A 64 1.22 -14.51 -9.49
C ARG A 64 0.72 -14.40 -10.93
N ASP A 65 -0.21 -13.50 -11.19
CA ASP A 65 -0.84 -13.31 -12.49
C ASP A 65 -0.13 -12.24 -13.32
N LEU A 66 0.67 -11.36 -12.68
CA LEU A 66 1.40 -10.30 -13.36
C LEU A 66 2.29 -10.83 -14.50
N GLY A 67 2.98 -11.94 -14.28
CA GLY A 67 3.79 -12.61 -15.30
C GLY A 67 3.00 -13.21 -16.46
N LYS A 68 1.74 -13.56 -16.24
CA LYS A 68 0.85 -14.08 -17.29
C LYS A 68 0.43 -12.98 -18.24
N PHE A 69 0.21 -11.76 -17.75
CA PHE A 69 -0.14 -10.60 -18.57
C PHE A 69 0.91 -10.31 -19.65
N ILE A 70 2.19 -10.55 -19.35
CA ILE A 70 3.29 -10.32 -20.32
C ILE A 70 3.46 -11.48 -21.29
N LYS A 71 3.15 -12.71 -20.86
CA LYS A 71 3.41 -13.93 -21.66
C LYS A 71 2.28 -14.32 -22.60
N THR A 72 1.09 -13.81 -22.41
CA THR A 72 -0.10 -14.20 -23.18
C THR A 72 -0.49 -13.09 -24.13
N ALA A 73 -0.48 -13.36 -25.44
CA ALA A 73 -0.82 -12.39 -26.49
C ALA A 73 -2.18 -11.70 -26.29
N TYR A 74 -3.14 -12.38 -25.65
CA TYR A 74 -4.48 -11.87 -25.36
C TYR A 74 -4.55 -11.01 -24.10
N ASN A 75 -3.59 -11.16 -23.16
CA ASN A 75 -3.57 -10.48 -21.87
C ASN A 75 -2.36 -9.55 -21.72
N THR A 76 -1.68 -9.24 -22.81
CA THR A 76 -0.55 -8.30 -22.77
C THR A 76 -1.05 -6.93 -22.31
N PRO A 77 -0.43 -6.32 -21.29
CA PRO A 77 -0.80 -4.97 -20.87
C PRO A 77 -0.61 -4.01 -22.03
N ILE A 78 -1.71 -3.45 -22.48
CA ILE A 78 -1.68 -2.43 -23.54
C ILE A 78 -1.44 -1.06 -22.90
N ILE A 79 -1.05 -0.10 -23.74
CA ILE A 79 -0.82 1.29 -23.33
C ILE A 79 -1.99 1.89 -22.52
N ARG A 80 -3.21 1.37 -22.70
CA ARG A 80 -4.41 1.85 -22.02
C ARG A 80 -4.65 1.28 -20.63
N GLN A 81 -4.01 0.17 -20.29
CA GLN A 81 -4.21 -0.52 -19.00
C GLN A 81 -2.94 -1.26 -18.55
N PRO A 82 -1.94 -0.55 -18.01
CA PRO A 82 -0.82 -1.21 -17.35
C PRO A 82 -1.32 -2.12 -16.20
N ALA A 83 -0.74 -3.29 -16.08
CA ALA A 83 -1.04 -4.18 -14.95
C ALA A 83 -0.12 -3.86 -13.78
N VAL A 84 -0.67 -3.81 -12.57
CA VAL A 84 0.08 -3.54 -11.36
C VAL A 84 -0.17 -4.60 -10.30
N ALA A 85 0.86 -4.90 -9.51
CA ALA A 85 0.75 -5.77 -8.35
C ALA A 85 1.47 -5.16 -7.15
N LEU A 86 0.92 -5.39 -5.96
CA LEU A 86 1.54 -5.03 -4.69
C LEU A 86 2.45 -6.17 -4.24
N VAL A 87 3.68 -5.83 -3.85
CA VAL A 87 4.71 -6.79 -3.48
C VAL A 87 5.40 -6.32 -2.20
N SER A 88 5.58 -7.24 -1.26
CA SER A 88 6.44 -7.02 -0.10
C SER A 88 7.78 -7.72 -0.32
N ASP A 89 8.87 -7.00 -0.13
CA ASP A 89 10.20 -7.56 -0.20
C ASP A 89 10.66 -7.96 1.22
N PRO A 90 10.82 -9.26 1.50
CA PRO A 90 11.20 -9.72 2.83
C PRO A 90 12.60 -9.28 3.24
N THR A 91 13.49 -9.02 2.28
CA THR A 91 14.88 -8.61 2.52
C THR A 91 14.96 -7.16 2.96
N THR A 92 14.30 -6.28 2.23
CA THR A 92 14.33 -4.83 2.51
C THR A 92 13.25 -4.39 3.50
N LYS A 93 12.26 -5.25 3.76
CA LYS A 93 11.05 -4.95 4.57
C LYS A 93 10.21 -3.80 4.01
N TYR A 94 10.42 -3.40 2.75
CA TYR A 94 9.63 -2.39 2.08
C TYR A 94 8.54 -3.01 1.21
N ASN A 95 7.47 -2.25 1.05
CA ASN A 95 6.41 -2.57 0.11
C ASN A 95 6.62 -1.82 -1.19
N TYR A 96 6.30 -2.47 -2.29
CA TYR A 96 6.45 -1.93 -3.64
C TYR A 96 5.18 -2.13 -4.43
N ILE A 97 4.99 -1.30 -5.44
CA ILE A 97 4.09 -1.54 -6.55
C ILE A 97 4.94 -1.88 -7.78
N GLU A 98 4.70 -3.02 -8.39
CA GLU A 98 5.34 -3.44 -9.63
C GLU A 98 4.38 -3.21 -10.78
N VAL A 99 4.88 -2.56 -11.84
CA VAL A 99 4.10 -2.19 -13.02
C VAL A 99 4.63 -2.93 -14.22
N ALA A 100 3.73 -3.63 -14.88
CA ALA A 100 3.98 -4.33 -16.13
C ALA A 100 3.35 -3.56 -17.29
N VAL A 101 4.15 -3.32 -18.31
CA VAL A 101 3.73 -2.74 -19.59
C VAL A 101 4.25 -3.62 -20.73
N ASP A 102 3.72 -3.45 -21.93
CA ASP A 102 4.24 -4.12 -23.11
C ASP A 102 5.61 -3.57 -23.56
N ALA A 103 6.27 -4.29 -24.46
CA ALA A 103 7.59 -3.92 -24.97
C ALA A 103 7.61 -2.59 -25.77
N TYR A 104 6.47 -2.11 -26.18
CA TYR A 104 6.32 -0.88 -27.00
C TYR A 104 5.87 0.33 -26.18
N THR A 105 5.70 0.16 -24.89
CA THR A 105 5.22 1.18 -23.97
C THR A 105 6.35 1.64 -23.05
N THR A 106 6.65 2.93 -23.07
CA THR A 106 7.54 3.55 -22.09
C THR A 106 6.72 4.00 -20.88
N LEU A 107 7.12 3.54 -19.71
CA LEU A 107 6.50 3.90 -18.44
C LEU A 107 7.21 5.13 -17.85
N GLY A 108 6.44 6.13 -17.48
CA GLY A 108 6.88 7.29 -16.71
C GLY A 108 6.58 7.12 -15.21
N ASN A 109 6.17 8.20 -14.58
CA ASN A 109 5.82 8.18 -13.17
C ASN A 109 4.46 7.50 -12.94
N VAL A 110 4.35 6.89 -11.78
CA VAL A 110 3.10 6.28 -11.28
C VAL A 110 2.57 7.16 -10.17
N THR A 111 1.30 7.52 -10.24
CA THR A 111 0.60 8.20 -9.15
C THR A 111 -0.27 7.18 -8.43
N LEU A 112 -0.10 7.12 -7.10
CA LEU A 112 -0.80 6.22 -6.21
C LEU A 112 -1.75 7.01 -5.33
N THR A 113 -3.01 6.59 -5.29
CA THR A 113 -4.01 7.02 -4.31
C THR A 113 -4.17 5.92 -3.28
N TYR A 114 -3.98 6.25 -2.02
CA TYR A 114 -3.95 5.28 -0.94
C TYR A 114 -4.43 5.89 0.37
N TYR A 115 -4.87 5.05 1.29
CA TYR A 115 -5.03 5.45 2.68
C TYR A 115 -3.68 5.33 3.37
N ARG A 116 -3.25 6.41 4.03
CA ARG A 116 -2.09 6.37 4.92
C ARG A 116 -2.46 5.83 6.30
N LYS A 117 -1.48 5.32 7.01
CA LYS A 117 -1.67 4.98 8.43
C LYS A 117 -1.98 6.25 9.21
N PRO A 118 -2.94 6.21 10.14
CA PRO A 118 -3.11 7.29 11.12
C PRO A 118 -1.81 7.48 11.91
N LEU A 119 -1.50 8.73 12.24
CA LEU A 119 -0.38 9.01 13.14
C LEU A 119 -0.63 8.36 14.50
N ARG A 120 0.44 7.81 15.07
CA ARG A 120 0.35 7.23 16.41
C ARG A 120 0.03 8.33 17.42
N PHE A 121 -0.97 8.04 18.24
CA PHE A 121 -1.30 8.91 19.34
C PHE A 121 -0.16 8.88 20.36
N ASN A 122 0.40 10.05 20.68
CA ASN A 122 1.40 10.20 21.74
C ASN A 122 0.78 10.89 22.94
N THR A 123 0.64 10.15 24.03
CA THR A 123 0.06 10.68 25.28
C THR A 123 1.01 11.57 26.06
N THR A 124 2.32 11.53 25.75
CA THR A 124 3.34 12.23 26.53
C THR A 124 3.38 13.73 26.23
N ASP A 125 3.08 14.13 25.00
CA ASP A 125 3.25 15.51 24.56
C ASP A 125 1.95 16.35 24.64
N GLY A 126 0.82 15.76 25.00
CA GLY A 126 -0.49 16.42 25.08
C GLY A 126 -0.98 17.08 23.78
N ALA A 127 -0.17 17.09 22.74
CA ALA A 127 -0.37 17.82 21.50
C ALA A 127 -0.92 16.97 20.35
N SER A 128 -0.79 15.65 20.40
CA SER A 128 -1.24 14.78 19.32
C SER A 128 -2.72 14.45 19.50
N LYS A 129 -3.55 15.10 18.70
CA LYS A 129 -4.97 14.75 18.59
C LYS A 129 -5.13 13.48 17.74
N CYS A 130 -6.08 12.64 18.14
CA CYS A 130 -6.49 11.51 17.33
C CYS A 130 -6.98 12.00 15.95
N GLU A 131 -6.40 11.47 14.87
CA GLU A 131 -6.77 11.86 13.49
C GLU A 131 -8.06 11.21 13.00
N LEU A 132 -8.55 10.22 13.73
CA LEU A 132 -9.79 9.52 13.38
C LEU A 132 -11.01 10.38 13.73
N PRO A 133 -12.13 10.21 13.01
CA PRO A 133 -13.36 10.93 13.30
C PRO A 133 -13.83 10.74 14.75
N GLU A 134 -14.34 11.79 15.37
CA GLU A 134 -14.84 11.73 16.75
C GLU A 134 -15.93 10.67 16.96
N SER A 135 -16.70 10.39 15.91
CA SER A 135 -17.77 9.38 15.96
C SER A 135 -17.27 7.96 16.29
N ILE A 136 -16.00 7.66 16.06
CA ILE A 136 -15.42 6.34 16.35
C ILE A 136 -14.53 6.34 17.59
N HIS A 137 -14.35 7.50 18.28
CA HIS A 137 -13.49 7.56 19.46
C HIS A 137 -14.02 6.70 20.61
N SER A 138 -15.34 6.68 20.83
CA SER A 138 -15.95 5.84 21.85
C SER A 138 -15.72 4.36 21.59
N GLU A 139 -15.89 3.93 20.33
CA GLU A 139 -15.67 2.54 19.93
C GLU A 139 -14.21 2.10 20.15
N ILE A 140 -13.25 2.99 19.85
CA ILE A 140 -11.83 2.73 20.09
C ILE A 140 -11.54 2.57 21.60
N VAL A 141 -12.14 3.42 22.43
CA VAL A 141 -12.01 3.34 23.89
C VAL A 141 -12.58 2.03 24.42
N ASP A 142 -13.79 1.67 23.98
CA ASP A 142 -14.45 0.43 24.38
C ASP A 142 -13.62 -0.81 23.97
N LEU A 143 -13.08 -0.80 22.76
CA LEU A 143 -12.20 -1.86 22.29
C LEU A 143 -10.93 -1.95 23.15
N ALA A 144 -10.30 -0.81 23.45
CA ALA A 144 -9.09 -0.76 24.27
C ALA A 144 -9.35 -1.28 25.70
N VAL A 145 -10.48 -0.90 26.30
CA VAL A 145 -10.91 -1.38 27.63
C VAL A 145 -11.14 -2.89 27.60
N ASN A 146 -11.83 -3.40 26.60
CA ASN A 146 -12.06 -4.84 26.45
C ASN A 146 -10.77 -5.63 26.27
N MET A 147 -9.82 -5.12 25.49
CA MET A 147 -8.50 -5.74 25.33
C MET A 147 -7.75 -5.75 26.65
N PHE A 148 -7.75 -4.65 27.40
CA PHE A 148 -7.08 -4.55 28.70
C PHE A 148 -7.67 -5.53 29.73
N ILE A 149 -9.00 -5.63 29.82
CA ILE A 149 -9.68 -6.57 30.71
C ILE A 149 -9.34 -8.02 30.33
N THR A 150 -9.30 -8.32 29.04
CA THR A 150 -8.96 -9.67 28.55
C THR A 150 -7.53 -10.04 28.88
N GLU A 151 -6.56 -9.16 28.64
CA GLU A 151 -5.16 -9.38 29.04
C GLU A 151 -5.00 -9.50 30.55
N GLY A 152 -5.72 -8.68 31.32
CA GLY A 152 -5.71 -8.74 32.78
C GLY A 152 -6.21 -10.09 33.30
N LYS A 153 -7.28 -10.63 32.73
CA LYS A 153 -7.79 -11.97 33.06
C LYS A 153 -6.78 -13.07 32.73
N TYR A 154 -6.12 -12.99 31.59
CA TYR A 154 -5.07 -13.94 31.20
C TYR A 154 -3.88 -13.94 32.18
N ARG A 155 -3.42 -12.75 32.58
CA ARG A 155 -2.30 -12.64 33.54
C ARG A 155 -2.66 -13.17 34.93
N LEU A 156 -3.91 -13.07 35.37
CA LEU A 156 -4.37 -13.59 36.62
C LEU A 156 -4.48 -15.12 36.60
N GLN A 157 -4.88 -15.71 35.47
CA GLN A 157 -4.95 -17.17 35.33
C GLN A 157 -3.58 -17.84 35.26
N VAL A 158 -2.56 -17.18 34.74
CA VAL A 158 -1.19 -17.69 34.65
C VAL A 158 -0.47 -17.60 36.01
N LYS A 159 -0.96 -16.80 36.96
CA LYS A 159 -0.37 -16.62 38.30
C LYS A 159 -0.96 -17.50 39.39
N GLN A 160 -1.69 -18.55 39.09
CA GLN A 160 -1.98 -19.58 40.11
C GLN A 160 -0.84 -20.61 40.08
N PRO A 161 0.14 -20.56 41.02
CA PRO A 161 1.04 -21.65 41.21
C PRO A 161 0.23 -22.80 41.84
N ASN A 162 0.51 -24.01 41.39
CA ASN A 162 0.13 -25.21 42.09
C ASN A 162 0.83 -25.25 43.48
N ASP A 163 0.25 -24.62 44.46
CA ASP A 163 0.58 -24.86 45.88
C ASP A 163 -0.49 -25.80 46.46
N GLN A 164 -0.39 -27.06 46.10
CA GLN A 164 -0.90 -28.18 46.89
C GLN A 164 0.02 -29.37 46.67
N GLN A 165 1.06 -29.45 47.49
CA GLN A 165 1.58 -30.69 48.06
C GLN A 165 2.13 -30.43 49.47
#